data_a08af86982890035ba0d6a5e581ecfed
#
_entry.id   a08af86982890035ba0d6a5e581ecfed
#
_cell.length_a   1.000
_cell.length_b   1.000
_cell.length_c   1.000
_cell.angle_alpha   90.00
_cell.angle_beta   90.00
_cell.angle_gamma   90.00
#
_symmetry.space_group_name_H-M   'P 1'
#
loop_
_entity.id
_entity.type
_entity.pdbx_description
1 polymer ?
#
loop_
_entity_poly.entity_id
_entity_poly.type
_entity_poly.pdbx_seq_one_letter_code
_entity_poly.pdbx_strand_id
1 'polypeptide(L)'
;MTLPYLAQGLPAPQAEARACELLAQFGLAERASSEYRELSGGESQRLMLARGVASGADLLLVDEPTAQLDVHTADTVNARLGALSRQGMIVVVATHDHRTRDAATDVIDLEDYQ
;
A
#
# COMPACT_ATOMS: atom_id res chain seq x y z
N MET A 1 -10.03 -4.61 -8.20
CA MET A 1 -9.08 -5.19 -7.24
C MET A 1 -8.97 -6.72 -7.27
N THR A 2 -9.99 -7.43 -7.73
CA THR A 2 -9.93 -8.89 -7.83
C THR A 2 -9.02 -9.42 -8.94
N LEU A 3 -8.80 -8.64 -10.00
CA LEU A 3 -8.07 -9.09 -11.18
C LEU A 3 -6.67 -9.65 -10.89
N PRO A 4 -5.84 -9.03 -10.02
CA PRO A 4 -4.54 -9.62 -9.71
C PRO A 4 -4.63 -11.02 -9.11
N TYR A 5 -5.62 -11.27 -8.26
CA TYR A 5 -5.79 -12.58 -7.65
C TYR A 5 -6.33 -13.62 -8.64
N LEU A 6 -7.20 -13.22 -9.56
CA LEU A 6 -7.65 -14.08 -10.64
C LEU A 6 -6.47 -14.48 -11.53
N ALA A 7 -5.59 -13.53 -11.85
CA ALA A 7 -4.39 -13.80 -12.64
C ALA A 7 -3.43 -14.76 -11.93
N GLN A 8 -3.47 -14.84 -10.59
CA GLN A 8 -2.68 -15.77 -9.78
C GLN A 8 -3.34 -17.14 -9.66
N GLY A 9 -4.47 -17.35 -10.32
CA GLY A 9 -5.14 -18.65 -10.37
C GLY A 9 -6.18 -18.87 -9.27
N LEU A 10 -6.54 -17.86 -8.47
CA LEU A 10 -7.57 -18.02 -7.46
C LEU A 10 -8.98 -18.04 -8.10
N PRO A 11 -9.89 -18.89 -7.61
CA PRO A 11 -11.30 -18.83 -8.03
C PRO A 11 -11.92 -17.47 -7.71
N ALA A 12 -12.89 -17.03 -8.53
CA ALA A 12 -13.49 -15.71 -8.41
C ALA A 12 -14.00 -15.38 -7.00
N PRO A 13 -14.73 -16.25 -6.26
CA PRO A 13 -15.15 -15.93 -4.90
C PRO A 13 -13.99 -15.71 -3.93
N GLN A 14 -12.91 -16.49 -4.07
CA GLN A 14 -11.72 -16.35 -3.23
C GLN A 14 -10.93 -15.09 -3.60
N ALA A 15 -10.86 -14.76 -4.88
CA ALA A 15 -10.19 -13.54 -5.34
C ALA A 15 -10.91 -12.31 -4.81
N GLU A 16 -12.24 -12.30 -4.83
CA GLU A 16 -13.03 -11.20 -4.29
C GLU A 16 -12.85 -11.05 -2.78
N ALA A 17 -12.87 -12.16 -2.04
CA ALA A 17 -12.64 -12.15 -0.60
C ALA A 17 -11.26 -11.61 -0.25
N ARG A 18 -10.22 -12.03 -0.97
CA ARG A 18 -8.85 -11.53 -0.78
C ARG A 18 -8.74 -10.05 -1.09
N ALA A 19 -9.38 -9.59 -2.16
CA ALA A 19 -9.37 -8.19 -2.54
C ALA A 19 -10.04 -7.32 -1.45
N CYS A 20 -11.19 -7.74 -0.95
CA CYS A 20 -11.89 -7.02 0.12
C CYS A 20 -11.06 -6.96 1.41
N GLU A 21 -10.44 -8.06 1.78
CA GLU A 21 -9.56 -8.13 2.94
C GLU A 21 -8.38 -7.17 2.81
N LEU A 22 -7.74 -7.15 1.66
CA LEU A 22 -6.60 -6.26 1.40
C LEU A 22 -7.02 -4.80 1.41
N LEU A 23 -8.14 -4.46 0.79
CA LEU A 23 -8.67 -3.09 0.81
C LEU A 23 -8.94 -2.63 2.24
N ALA A 24 -9.48 -3.51 3.09
CA ALA A 24 -9.71 -3.20 4.50
C ALA A 24 -8.40 -2.88 5.23
N GLN A 25 -7.32 -3.57 4.91
CA GLN A 25 -6.00 -3.34 5.52
C GLN A 25 -5.44 -1.94 5.20
N PHE A 26 -5.85 -1.35 4.08
CA PHE A 26 -5.46 -0.01 3.69
C PHE A 26 -6.55 1.04 3.97
N GLY A 27 -7.58 0.67 4.74
CA GLY A 27 -8.64 1.60 5.11
C GLY A 27 -9.63 1.90 3.99
N LEU A 28 -9.78 1.00 3.04
CA LEU A 28 -10.62 1.19 1.86
C LEU A 28 -11.82 0.24 1.79
N ALA A 29 -12.18 -0.43 2.91
CA ALA A 29 -13.26 -1.40 2.92
C ALA A 29 -14.59 -0.83 2.41
N GLU A 30 -14.90 0.41 2.78
CA GLU A 30 -16.14 1.10 2.38
C GLU A 30 -16.14 1.50 0.91
N ARG A 31 -14.97 1.47 0.26
CA ARG A 31 -14.79 1.86 -1.13
C ARG A 31 -14.59 0.68 -2.06
N ALA A 32 -14.81 -0.55 -1.59
CA ALA A 32 -14.55 -1.75 -2.37
C ALA A 32 -15.30 -1.79 -3.70
N SER A 33 -16.50 -1.20 -3.76
CA SER A 33 -17.32 -1.14 -4.97
C SER A 33 -17.26 0.21 -5.69
N SER A 34 -16.51 1.19 -5.17
CA SER A 34 -16.40 2.51 -5.78
C SER A 34 -15.50 2.48 -7.03
N GLU A 35 -15.83 3.31 -8.00
CA GLU A 35 -14.96 3.53 -9.15
C GLU A 35 -13.78 4.40 -8.74
N TYR A 36 -12.64 4.21 -9.41
CA TYR A 36 -11.41 4.95 -9.11
C TYR A 36 -11.63 6.48 -9.09
N ARG A 37 -12.40 7.00 -10.04
CA ARG A 37 -12.68 8.44 -10.15
C ARG A 37 -13.47 9.02 -8.97
N GLU A 38 -14.12 8.17 -8.17
CA GLU A 38 -14.89 8.59 -7.00
C GLU A 38 -14.06 8.73 -5.75
N LEU A 39 -12.80 8.33 -5.82
CA LEU A 39 -11.91 8.30 -4.67
C LEU A 39 -11.22 9.65 -4.47
N SER A 40 -10.94 10.00 -3.21
CA SER A 40 -10.07 11.12 -2.88
C SER A 40 -8.62 10.82 -3.32
N GLY A 41 -7.75 11.84 -3.31
CA GLY A 41 -6.34 11.65 -3.62
C GLY A 41 -5.67 10.64 -2.71
N GLY A 42 -5.94 10.70 -1.40
CA GLY A 42 -5.38 9.74 -0.44
C GLY A 42 -5.93 8.34 -0.62
N GLU A 43 -7.23 8.22 -0.91
CA GLU A 43 -7.86 6.92 -1.18
C GLU A 43 -7.30 6.30 -2.46
N SER A 44 -7.12 7.10 -3.51
CA SER A 44 -6.51 6.62 -4.76
C SER A 44 -5.09 6.11 -4.54
N GLN A 45 -4.30 6.84 -3.74
CA GLN A 45 -2.93 6.44 -3.42
C GLN A 45 -2.91 5.10 -2.67
N ARG A 46 -3.77 4.93 -1.67
CA ARG A 46 -3.88 3.68 -0.91
C ARG A 46 -4.37 2.52 -1.79
N LEU A 47 -5.29 2.80 -2.73
CA LEU A 47 -5.72 1.79 -3.68
C LEU A 47 -4.56 1.32 -4.55
N MET A 48 -3.71 2.22 -5.01
CA MET A 48 -2.53 1.85 -5.80
C MET A 48 -1.56 0.99 -4.99
N LEU A 49 -1.36 1.31 -3.70
CA LEU A 49 -0.55 0.47 -2.81
C LEU A 49 -1.16 -0.93 -2.68
N ALA A 50 -2.46 -1.01 -2.44
CA ALA A 50 -3.15 -2.30 -2.32
C ALA A 50 -3.03 -3.12 -3.61
N ARG A 51 -3.12 -2.49 -4.78
CA ARG A 51 -2.93 -3.17 -6.05
C ARG A 51 -1.50 -3.71 -6.21
N GLY A 52 -0.51 -2.93 -5.79
CA GLY A 52 0.88 -3.38 -5.79
C GLY A 52 1.06 -4.64 -4.94
N VAL A 53 0.48 -4.66 -3.76
CA VAL A 53 0.51 -5.84 -2.87
C VAL A 53 -0.23 -7.02 -3.50
N ALA A 54 -1.41 -6.77 -4.07
CA ALA A 54 -2.22 -7.82 -4.69
C ALA A 54 -1.54 -8.46 -5.90
N SER A 55 -0.63 -7.75 -6.56
CA SER A 55 0.10 -8.29 -7.72
C SER A 55 1.02 -9.46 -7.36
N GLY A 56 1.28 -9.69 -6.08
CA GLY A 56 2.17 -10.78 -5.64
C GLY A 56 3.65 -10.48 -5.88
N ALA A 57 4.02 -9.22 -6.05
CA ALA A 57 5.39 -8.82 -6.28
C ALA A 57 6.26 -9.05 -5.05
N ASP A 58 7.54 -9.37 -5.26
CA ASP A 58 8.53 -9.48 -4.18
C ASP A 58 9.13 -8.13 -3.81
N LEU A 59 9.02 -7.15 -4.69
CA LEU A 59 9.54 -5.80 -4.52
C LEU A 59 8.42 -4.78 -4.74
N LEU A 60 8.26 -3.88 -3.79
CA LEU A 60 7.30 -2.79 -3.87
C LEU A 60 8.05 -1.46 -3.82
N LEU A 61 7.90 -0.66 -4.86
CA LEU A 61 8.44 0.70 -4.91
C LEU A 61 7.32 1.69 -4.63
N VAL A 62 7.48 2.52 -3.62
CA VAL A 62 6.44 3.43 -3.16
C VAL A 62 6.97 4.85 -3.08
N ASP A 63 6.26 5.78 -3.69
CA ASP A 63 6.60 7.19 -3.69
C ASP A 63 5.61 7.97 -2.81
N GLU A 64 6.12 8.59 -1.74
CA GLU A 64 5.35 9.42 -0.81
C GLU A 64 4.04 8.79 -0.35
N PRO A 65 4.09 7.61 0.32
CA PRO A 65 2.87 6.86 0.63
C PRO A 65 1.92 7.55 1.62
N THR A 66 2.42 8.52 2.39
CA THR A 66 1.63 9.21 3.41
C THR A 66 1.30 10.65 3.03
N ALA A 67 1.65 11.09 1.82
CA ALA A 67 1.32 12.44 1.36
C ALA A 67 -0.19 12.65 1.37
N GLN A 68 -0.63 13.81 1.86
CA GLN A 68 -2.04 14.21 1.93
C GLN A 68 -2.91 13.36 2.88
N LEU A 69 -2.29 12.51 3.72
CA LEU A 69 -3.01 11.73 4.71
C LEU A 69 -2.98 12.43 6.08
N ASP A 70 -4.06 12.27 6.84
CA ASP A 70 -4.04 12.65 8.25
C ASP A 70 -3.10 11.72 9.03
N VAL A 71 -2.74 12.14 10.25
CA VAL A 71 -1.77 11.41 11.09
C VAL A 71 -2.19 9.97 11.32
N HIS A 72 -3.44 9.74 11.66
CA HIS A 72 -3.95 8.40 11.96
C HIS A 72 -3.87 7.47 10.74
N THR A 73 -4.32 7.95 9.59
CA THR A 73 -4.27 7.19 8.35
C THR A 73 -2.82 6.95 7.90
N ALA A 74 -1.96 7.95 8.04
CA ALA A 74 -0.54 7.81 7.72
C ALA A 74 0.12 6.74 8.58
N ASP A 75 -0.16 6.71 9.88
CA ASP A 75 0.38 5.70 10.79
C ASP A 75 -0.10 4.30 10.40
N THR A 76 -1.37 4.17 10.00
CA THR A 76 -1.92 2.90 9.53
C THR A 76 -1.19 2.40 8.27
N VAL A 77 -0.96 3.28 7.30
CA VAL A 77 -0.22 2.94 6.07
C VAL A 77 1.22 2.53 6.40
N ASN A 78 1.91 3.29 7.23
CA ASN A 78 3.29 2.98 7.63
C ASN A 78 3.38 1.63 8.35
N ALA A 79 2.44 1.35 9.25
CA ALA A 79 2.39 0.06 9.95
C ALA A 79 2.17 -1.09 8.97
N ARG A 80 1.32 -0.89 7.96
CA ARG A 80 1.05 -1.91 6.95
C ARG A 80 2.26 -2.19 6.08
N LEU A 81 2.97 -1.14 5.65
CA LEU A 81 4.21 -1.30 4.88
C LEU A 81 5.27 -2.04 5.69
N GLY A 82 5.40 -1.74 6.98
CA GLY A 82 6.31 -2.45 7.87
C GLY A 82 5.96 -3.92 8.00
N ALA A 83 4.67 -4.26 8.08
CA ALA A 83 4.20 -5.64 8.14
C ALA A 83 4.55 -6.41 6.87
N LEU A 84 4.44 -5.80 5.69
CA LEU A 84 4.82 -6.42 4.42
C LEU A 84 6.30 -6.75 4.40
N SER A 85 7.14 -5.85 4.87
CA SER A 85 8.59 -6.08 4.98
C SER A 85 8.90 -7.28 5.88
N ARG A 86 8.21 -7.40 7.00
CA ARG A 86 8.40 -8.54 7.92
C ARG A 86 7.92 -9.86 7.33
N GLN A 87 7.05 -9.83 6.33
CA GLN A 87 6.57 -11.00 5.61
C GLN A 87 7.48 -11.39 4.44
N GLY A 88 8.61 -10.73 4.28
CA GLY A 88 9.60 -11.06 3.26
C GLY A 88 9.54 -10.23 1.99
N MET A 89 8.63 -9.27 1.90
CA MET A 89 8.57 -8.35 0.78
C MET A 89 9.65 -7.26 0.93
N ILE A 90 10.32 -6.93 -0.15
CA ILE A 90 11.24 -5.78 -0.17
C ILE A 90 10.42 -4.53 -0.47
N VAL A 91 10.39 -3.60 0.46
CA VAL A 91 9.65 -2.34 0.31
C VAL A 91 10.64 -1.18 0.28
N VAL A 92 10.68 -0.46 -0.82
CA VAL A 92 11.52 0.74 -0.99
C VAL A 92 10.59 1.95 -1.06
N VAL A 93 10.79 2.89 -0.15
CA VAL A 93 9.93 4.07 -0.03
C VAL A 93 10.75 5.34 -0.23
N ALA A 94 10.31 6.19 -1.15
CA ALA A 94 10.83 7.55 -1.29
C ALA A 94 9.90 8.48 -0.50
N THR A 95 10.43 9.24 0.45
CA THR A 95 9.60 10.10 1.29
C THR A 95 10.37 11.27 1.89
N HIS A 96 9.64 12.35 2.17
CA HIS A 96 10.11 13.45 3.02
C HIS A 96 9.48 13.40 4.43
N ASP A 97 8.62 12.40 4.69
CA ASP A 97 7.91 12.27 5.95
C ASP A 97 8.78 11.58 6.99
N HIS A 98 9.07 12.27 8.09
CA HIS A 98 9.90 11.73 9.16
C HIS A 98 9.29 10.50 9.83
N ARG A 99 7.96 10.40 9.90
CA ARG A 99 7.29 9.24 10.49
C ARG A 99 7.50 8.00 9.65
N THR A 100 7.42 8.13 8.33
CA THR A 100 7.70 7.03 7.40
C THR A 100 9.17 6.61 7.51
N ARG A 101 10.06 7.59 7.58
CA ARG A 101 11.49 7.37 7.78
C ARG A 101 11.75 6.58 9.06
N ASP A 102 11.12 6.99 10.18
CA ASP A 102 11.34 6.35 11.48
C ASP A 102 10.77 4.91 11.51
N ALA A 103 9.81 4.60 10.66
CA ALA A 103 9.24 3.26 10.54
C ALA A 103 10.09 2.31 9.68
N ALA A 104 11.07 2.83 8.94
CA ALA A 104 11.92 2.04 8.05
C ALA A 104 13.03 1.31 8.84
N THR A 105 13.47 0.18 8.30
CA THR A 105 14.61 -0.56 8.87
C THR A 105 15.94 0.07 8.49
N ASP A 106 16.05 0.57 7.25
CA ASP A 106 17.25 1.23 6.75
C ASP A 106 16.85 2.53 6.05
N VAL A 107 17.70 3.55 6.17
CA VAL A 107 17.45 4.86 5.57
C VAL A 107 18.65 5.30 4.75
N ILE A 108 18.41 5.75 3.53
CA ILE A 108 19.40 6.40 2.68
C ILE A 108 18.96 7.85 2.50
N ASP A 109 19.80 8.79 2.91
CA ASP A 109 19.55 10.20 2.73
C ASP A 109 20.19 10.66 1.41
N LEU A 110 19.34 11.03 0.45
CA LEU A 110 19.83 11.42 -0.87
C LEU A 110 20.59 12.74 -0.86
N GLU A 111 20.43 13.57 0.15
CA GLU A 111 21.20 14.80 0.28
C GLU A 111 22.69 14.50 0.45
N ASP A 112 23.05 13.34 1.01
CA ASP A 112 24.43 12.92 1.19
C ASP A 112 25.14 12.64 -0.15
N TYR A 113 24.39 12.54 -1.24
CA TYR A 113 24.87 12.16 -2.56
C TYR A 113 24.75 13.27 -3.61
N GLN A 114 24.37 14.48 -3.19
CA GLN A 114 24.21 15.63 -4.07
C GLN A 114 25.42 16.53 -4.07
#